data_8297f72161895dbecc6fda13b39365e7
#
_entry.id   8297f72161895dbecc6fda13b39365e7
#
_cell.length_a   1.000
_cell.length_b   1.000
_cell.length_c   1.000
_cell.angle_alpha   90.00
_cell.angle_beta   90.00
_cell.angle_gamma   90.00
#
_symmetry.space_group_name_H-M   'P 1'
#
loop_
_entity.id
_entity.type
_entity.pdbx_description
1 polymer ?
#
loop_
_entity_poly.entity_id
_entity_poly.type
_entity_poly.pdbx_seq_one_letter_code
_entity_poly.pdbx_strand_id
1 'polypeptide(L)'
;NIGLFFPVFLAINVGFLFFWLVVRKRMVIIPVVGLILAFVPVRTYTPLNMPEEAPKGSLKVMSYNVFNFSTWTSPDEPCPILDYVEAQRPDILCFQEFSSGGWKKERVMERLGKLYSYHRISDPKGGDPIAIFSRFPIIRTDTIHYESRANNSAAYHLLTPGGDTTIVVVNHFESTGLSK
;
A
#
# COMPACT_ATOMS: atom_id res chain seq x y z
N ASN A 1 11.34 20.14 -1.84
CA ASN A 1 11.54 18.68 -1.71
C ASN A 1 12.80 18.22 -2.46
N ILE A 2 13.98 18.47 -1.86
CA ILE A 2 15.28 18.06 -2.43
C ILE A 2 15.35 16.54 -2.64
N GLY A 3 14.66 15.74 -1.80
CA GLY A 3 14.60 14.28 -1.93
C GLY A 3 14.09 13.76 -3.28
N LEU A 4 13.20 14.49 -3.95
CA LEU A 4 12.70 14.11 -5.28
C LEU A 4 13.78 14.16 -6.37
N PHE A 5 14.83 14.96 -6.16
CA PHE A 5 15.95 15.06 -7.09
C PHE A 5 17.07 14.05 -6.81
N PHE A 6 16.94 13.23 -5.78
CA PHE A 6 17.96 12.24 -5.41
C PHE A 6 18.36 11.31 -6.57
N PRO A 7 17.46 10.77 -7.40
CA PRO A 7 17.85 9.95 -8.56
C PRO A 7 18.70 10.72 -9.58
N VAL A 8 18.44 12.01 -9.75
CA VAL A 8 19.22 12.86 -10.65
C VAL A 8 20.64 13.03 -10.15
N PHE A 9 20.81 13.32 -8.86
CA PHE A 9 22.15 13.43 -8.25
C PHE A 9 22.91 12.09 -8.30
N LEU A 10 22.22 10.98 -8.11
CA LEU A 10 22.80 9.65 -8.23
C LEU A 10 23.30 9.40 -9.68
N ALA A 11 22.46 9.70 -10.68
CA ALA A 11 22.82 9.56 -12.10
C ALA A 11 24.03 10.43 -12.48
N ILE A 12 24.08 11.68 -12.01
CA ILE A 12 25.23 12.57 -12.20
C ILE A 12 26.49 11.96 -11.58
N ASN A 13 26.41 11.44 -10.37
CA ASN A 13 27.55 10.81 -9.68
C ASN A 13 28.07 9.59 -10.45
N VAL A 14 27.16 8.73 -10.94
CA VAL A 14 27.52 7.60 -11.82
C VAL A 14 28.15 8.09 -13.13
N GLY A 15 27.63 9.16 -13.72
CA GLY A 15 28.24 9.79 -14.89
C GLY A 15 29.68 10.26 -14.64
N PHE A 16 29.92 10.89 -13.49
CA PHE A 16 31.28 11.27 -13.08
C PHE A 16 32.21 10.09 -12.84
N LEU A 17 31.68 8.94 -12.36
CA LEU A 17 32.45 7.71 -12.23
C LEU A 17 33.03 7.28 -13.59
N PHE A 18 32.17 7.19 -14.61
CA PHE A 18 32.64 6.83 -15.98
C PHE A 18 33.55 7.86 -16.57
N PHE A 19 33.25 9.16 -16.41
CA PHE A 19 34.10 10.24 -16.86
C PHE A 19 35.54 10.15 -16.31
N TRP A 20 35.69 9.98 -14.99
CA TRP A 20 36.98 9.87 -14.35
C TRP A 20 37.73 8.58 -14.67
N LEU A 21 37.00 7.47 -14.91
CA LEU A 21 37.63 6.23 -15.38
C LEU A 21 38.39 6.42 -16.71
N VAL A 22 37.88 7.29 -17.59
CA VAL A 22 38.49 7.59 -18.89
C VAL A 22 39.56 8.66 -18.78
N VAL A 23 39.27 9.77 -18.08
CA VAL A 23 40.14 10.97 -18.08
C VAL A 23 41.26 10.86 -17.06
N ARG A 24 41.00 10.47 -15.85
CA ARG A 24 41.97 10.42 -14.77
C ARG A 24 41.60 9.41 -13.67
N LYS A 25 42.04 8.20 -13.79
CA LYS A 25 41.68 7.06 -12.93
C LYS A 25 41.82 7.33 -11.43
N ARG A 26 42.77 8.17 -11.01
CA ARG A 26 42.96 8.53 -9.58
C ARG A 26 41.78 9.32 -9.01
N MET A 27 41.03 10.04 -9.85
CA MET A 27 39.87 10.85 -9.41
C MET A 27 38.59 10.04 -9.28
N VAL A 28 38.59 8.78 -9.67
CA VAL A 28 37.49 7.84 -9.49
C VAL A 28 37.09 7.71 -8.02
N ILE A 29 38.03 7.93 -7.11
CA ILE A 29 37.77 7.87 -5.67
C ILE A 29 36.63 8.81 -5.23
N ILE A 30 36.49 9.97 -5.90
CA ILE A 30 35.49 10.98 -5.53
C ILE A 30 34.06 10.43 -5.72
N PRO A 31 33.65 10.00 -6.95
CA PRO A 31 32.32 9.43 -7.14
C PRO A 31 32.12 8.11 -6.38
N VAL A 32 33.16 7.30 -6.17
CA VAL A 32 33.06 6.08 -5.37
C VAL A 32 32.70 6.40 -3.93
N VAL A 33 33.35 7.37 -3.31
CA VAL A 33 33.01 7.83 -1.96
C VAL A 33 31.56 8.35 -1.94
N GLY A 34 31.17 9.13 -2.96
CA GLY A 34 29.80 9.60 -3.08
C GLY A 34 28.76 8.46 -3.15
N LEU A 35 29.05 7.39 -3.91
CA LEU A 35 28.18 6.21 -3.99
C LEU A 35 28.12 5.43 -2.66
N ILE A 36 29.24 5.31 -1.94
CA ILE A 36 29.27 4.67 -0.62
C ILE A 36 28.40 5.47 0.36
N LEU A 37 28.54 6.78 0.40
CA LEU A 37 27.72 7.64 1.27
C LEU A 37 26.22 7.62 0.86
N ALA A 38 25.94 7.46 -0.44
CA ALA A 38 24.58 7.35 -0.96
C ALA A 38 23.95 5.96 -0.75
N PHE A 39 24.70 4.96 -0.26
CA PHE A 39 24.22 3.57 -0.14
C PHE A 39 22.93 3.44 0.68
N VAL A 40 22.87 4.07 1.86
CA VAL A 40 21.68 4.03 2.72
C VAL A 40 20.48 4.74 2.07
N PRO A 41 20.61 5.98 1.58
CA PRO A 41 19.56 6.63 0.80
C PRO A 41 19.10 5.81 -0.42
N VAL A 42 20.02 5.22 -1.19
CA VAL A 42 19.68 4.37 -2.35
C VAL A 42 18.82 3.18 -1.91
N ARG A 43 19.23 2.49 -0.86
CA ARG A 43 18.51 1.34 -0.33
C ARG A 43 17.11 1.69 0.20
N THR A 44 16.96 2.89 0.75
CA THR A 44 15.66 3.41 1.20
C THR A 44 14.77 3.80 0.02
N TYR A 45 15.36 4.38 -1.03
CA TYR A 45 14.61 4.82 -2.22
C TYR A 45 14.22 3.66 -3.14
N THR A 46 15.10 2.68 -3.26
CA THR A 46 14.88 1.47 -4.08
C THR A 46 15.19 0.23 -3.23
N PRO A 47 14.26 -0.19 -2.37
CA PRO A 47 14.48 -1.36 -1.54
C PRO A 47 14.55 -2.61 -2.41
N LEU A 48 15.73 -3.23 -2.45
CA LEU A 48 15.93 -4.55 -3.05
C LEU A 48 15.59 -5.60 -1.98
N ASN A 49 14.31 -5.91 -1.86
CA ASN A 49 13.86 -6.99 -0.99
C ASN A 49 13.76 -8.27 -1.82
N MET A 50 14.64 -9.21 -1.57
CA MET A 50 14.50 -10.56 -2.11
C MET A 50 13.26 -11.20 -1.49
N PRO A 51 12.36 -11.81 -2.29
CA PRO A 51 11.25 -12.57 -1.73
C PRO A 51 11.79 -13.71 -0.86
N GLU A 52 11.39 -13.72 0.40
CA GLU A 52 11.65 -14.83 1.32
C GLU A 52 10.38 -15.64 1.49
N GLU A 53 10.52 -16.93 1.73
CA GLU A 53 9.37 -17.76 2.09
C GLU A 53 8.81 -17.29 3.44
N ALA A 54 7.50 -17.05 3.46
CA ALA A 54 6.85 -16.64 4.69
C ALA A 54 6.93 -17.75 5.75
N PRO A 55 7.29 -17.44 7.00
CA PRO A 55 7.28 -18.42 8.08
C PRO A 55 5.93 -19.11 8.20
N LYS A 56 5.93 -20.36 8.66
CA LYS A 56 4.68 -21.09 8.91
C LYS A 56 3.82 -20.34 9.93
N GLY A 57 2.54 -20.18 9.62
CA GLY A 57 1.61 -19.44 10.47
C GLY A 57 1.58 -17.93 10.24
N SER A 58 2.33 -17.41 9.26
CA SER A 58 2.24 -16.00 8.87
C SER A 58 0.87 -15.67 8.31
N LEU A 59 0.37 -14.48 8.63
CA LEU A 59 -0.85 -13.93 8.07
C LEU A 59 -0.52 -13.12 6.82
N LYS A 60 -1.22 -13.40 5.73
CA LYS A 60 -1.12 -12.63 4.48
C LYS A 60 -2.06 -11.42 4.56
N VAL A 61 -1.49 -10.22 4.63
CA VAL A 61 -2.24 -8.97 4.65
C VAL A 61 -2.05 -8.25 3.32
N MET A 62 -3.14 -7.77 2.74
CA MET A 62 -3.13 -6.94 1.54
C MET A 62 -3.75 -5.59 1.84
N SER A 63 -3.10 -4.51 1.42
CA SER A 63 -3.62 -3.15 1.43
C SER A 63 -3.67 -2.62 0.00
N TYR A 64 -4.81 -2.05 -0.41
CA TYR A 64 -5.01 -1.62 -1.79
C TYR A 64 -5.96 -0.41 -1.84
N ASN A 65 -5.48 0.71 -2.40
CA ASN A 65 -6.35 1.81 -2.77
C ASN A 65 -7.09 1.45 -4.06
N VAL A 66 -8.41 1.32 -3.99
CA VAL A 66 -9.23 0.83 -5.11
C VAL A 66 -9.85 1.94 -5.94
N PHE A 67 -9.61 3.21 -5.56
CA PHE A 67 -10.11 4.38 -6.28
C PHE A 67 -11.58 4.24 -6.71
N ASN A 68 -12.44 3.86 -5.76
CA ASN A 68 -13.88 3.65 -5.96
C ASN A 68 -14.23 2.65 -7.08
N PHE A 69 -13.30 1.76 -7.43
CA PHE A 69 -13.43 0.90 -8.63
C PHE A 69 -13.78 1.70 -9.89
N SER A 70 -13.19 2.90 -10.04
CA SER A 70 -13.55 3.86 -11.08
C SER A 70 -13.37 3.31 -12.49
N THR A 71 -12.40 2.43 -12.71
CA THR A 71 -12.13 1.78 -14.00
C THR A 71 -13.10 0.65 -14.35
N TRP A 72 -13.91 0.20 -13.39
CA TRP A 72 -14.93 -0.83 -13.62
C TRP A 72 -16.24 -0.16 -14.01
N THR A 73 -16.53 -0.13 -15.30
CA THR A 73 -17.60 0.69 -15.88
C THR A 73 -18.91 -0.06 -16.10
N SER A 74 -18.86 -1.40 -16.20
CA SER A 74 -20.05 -2.23 -16.43
C SER A 74 -20.03 -3.48 -15.52
N PRO A 75 -21.19 -3.93 -15.01
CA PRO A 75 -21.31 -5.17 -14.23
C PRO A 75 -20.97 -6.44 -15.03
N ASP A 76 -21.00 -6.36 -16.36
CA ASP A 76 -20.71 -7.48 -17.26
C ASP A 76 -19.20 -7.57 -17.60
N GLU A 77 -18.42 -6.54 -17.25
CA GLU A 77 -16.98 -6.54 -17.43
C GLU A 77 -16.25 -7.19 -16.26
N PRO A 78 -15.10 -7.85 -16.52
CA PRO A 78 -14.26 -8.36 -15.45
C PRO A 78 -13.71 -7.20 -14.59
N CYS A 79 -13.56 -7.43 -13.30
CA CYS A 79 -12.93 -6.48 -12.39
C CYS A 79 -11.50 -6.95 -12.05
N PRO A 80 -10.46 -6.42 -12.69
CA PRO A 80 -9.08 -6.86 -12.48
C PRO A 80 -8.63 -6.78 -11.01
N ILE A 81 -9.16 -5.80 -10.25
CA ILE A 81 -8.85 -5.63 -8.83
C ILE A 81 -9.37 -6.84 -8.04
N LEU A 82 -10.63 -7.24 -8.27
CA LEU A 82 -11.22 -8.37 -7.56
C LEU A 82 -10.60 -9.69 -8.02
N ASP A 83 -10.32 -9.84 -9.32
CA ASP A 83 -9.65 -11.01 -9.86
C ASP A 83 -8.26 -11.20 -9.23
N TYR A 84 -7.52 -10.10 -9.05
CA TYR A 84 -6.23 -10.11 -8.37
C TYR A 84 -6.36 -10.50 -6.88
N VAL A 85 -7.31 -9.92 -6.17
CA VAL A 85 -7.57 -10.25 -4.76
C VAL A 85 -7.93 -11.74 -4.61
N GLU A 86 -8.80 -12.24 -5.47
CA GLU A 86 -9.21 -13.65 -5.46
C GLU A 86 -8.03 -14.60 -5.77
N ALA A 87 -7.14 -14.22 -6.68
CA ALA A 87 -5.93 -14.97 -6.98
C ALA A 87 -4.94 -14.96 -5.81
N GLN A 88 -4.77 -13.82 -5.17
CA GLN A 88 -3.83 -13.64 -4.04
C GLN A 88 -4.32 -14.26 -2.73
N ARG A 89 -5.62 -14.31 -2.51
CA ARG A 89 -6.29 -14.87 -1.31
C ARG A 89 -5.66 -14.39 0.01
N PRO A 90 -5.54 -13.09 0.28
CA PRO A 90 -5.02 -12.61 1.55
C PRO A 90 -5.94 -13.05 2.70
N ASP A 91 -5.39 -13.20 3.90
CA ASP A 91 -6.16 -13.51 5.11
C ASP A 91 -6.90 -12.27 5.61
N ILE A 92 -6.28 -11.11 5.41
CA ILE A 92 -6.82 -9.79 5.76
C ILE A 92 -6.63 -8.87 4.56
N LEU A 93 -7.72 -8.23 4.11
CA LEU A 93 -7.75 -7.32 2.99
C LEU A 93 -8.22 -5.94 3.46
N CYS A 94 -7.42 -4.92 3.21
CA CYS A 94 -7.72 -3.52 3.55
C CYS A 94 -7.84 -2.70 2.27
N PHE A 95 -8.98 -2.04 2.09
CA PHE A 95 -9.21 -1.13 0.98
C PHE A 95 -9.24 0.32 1.45
N GLN A 96 -8.66 1.21 0.67
CA GLN A 96 -8.84 2.65 0.73
C GLN A 96 -9.67 3.09 -0.46
N GLU A 97 -10.39 4.21 -0.31
CA GLU A 97 -11.30 4.75 -1.32
C GLU A 97 -12.33 3.70 -1.78
N PHE A 98 -12.95 3.04 -0.82
CA PHE A 98 -13.92 1.96 -1.07
C PHE A 98 -15.33 2.49 -1.39
N SER A 99 -15.53 3.75 -1.70
CA SER A 99 -16.81 4.35 -2.02
C SER A 99 -17.40 3.77 -3.30
N SER A 100 -17.91 2.55 -3.24
CA SER A 100 -18.66 1.94 -4.33
C SER A 100 -20.16 1.98 -4.00
N GLY A 101 -20.88 2.88 -4.64
CA GLY A 101 -22.36 2.88 -4.58
C GLY A 101 -22.97 1.93 -5.59
N GLY A 102 -24.27 1.60 -5.40
CA GLY A 102 -25.05 0.84 -6.37
C GLY A 102 -24.48 -0.55 -6.66
N TRP A 103 -24.57 -0.96 -7.93
CA TRP A 103 -24.21 -2.30 -8.38
C TRP A 103 -22.76 -2.71 -8.10
N LYS A 104 -21.83 -1.77 -8.06
CA LYS A 104 -20.42 -2.06 -7.74
C LYS A 104 -20.29 -2.63 -6.32
N LYS A 105 -20.92 -1.98 -5.36
CA LYS A 105 -20.90 -2.43 -3.97
C LYS A 105 -21.52 -3.82 -3.86
N GLU A 106 -22.65 -4.06 -4.49
CA GLU A 106 -23.31 -5.37 -4.47
C GLU A 106 -22.42 -6.47 -5.03
N ARG A 107 -21.80 -6.25 -6.18
CA ARG A 107 -20.88 -7.20 -6.81
C ARG A 107 -19.62 -7.45 -5.98
N VAL A 108 -19.05 -6.39 -5.41
CA VAL A 108 -17.88 -6.54 -4.52
C VAL A 108 -18.25 -7.36 -3.31
N MET A 109 -19.38 -7.06 -2.67
CA MET A 109 -19.84 -7.79 -1.49
C MET A 109 -20.18 -9.25 -1.81
N GLU A 110 -20.79 -9.53 -2.96
CA GLU A 110 -21.06 -10.88 -3.43
C GLU A 110 -19.76 -11.69 -3.60
N ARG A 111 -18.76 -11.12 -4.27
CA ARG A 111 -17.48 -11.80 -4.56
C ARG A 111 -16.65 -11.98 -3.29
N LEU A 112 -16.44 -10.91 -2.54
CA LEU A 112 -15.61 -10.95 -1.33
C LEU A 112 -16.27 -11.69 -0.18
N GLY A 113 -17.62 -11.70 -0.09
CA GLY A 113 -18.36 -12.48 0.88
C GLY A 113 -18.15 -13.99 0.77
N LYS A 114 -17.73 -14.49 -0.40
CA LYS A 114 -17.35 -15.90 -0.59
C LYS A 114 -15.98 -16.24 0.02
N LEU A 115 -15.13 -15.23 0.22
CA LEU A 115 -13.76 -15.40 0.72
C LEU A 115 -13.61 -15.00 2.18
N TYR A 116 -14.40 -14.03 2.62
CA TYR A 116 -14.26 -13.39 3.93
C TYR A 116 -15.57 -13.46 4.71
N SER A 117 -15.51 -14.08 5.89
CA SER A 117 -16.66 -14.18 6.78
C SER A 117 -16.93 -12.88 7.55
N TYR A 118 -15.96 -12.02 7.67
CA TYR A 118 -16.04 -10.78 8.46
C TYR A 118 -15.60 -9.58 7.65
N HIS A 119 -16.33 -8.48 7.78
CA HIS A 119 -15.96 -7.22 7.16
C HIS A 119 -16.46 -6.03 7.97
N ARG A 120 -15.83 -4.88 7.80
CA ARG A 120 -16.28 -3.58 8.26
C ARG A 120 -15.98 -2.54 7.19
N ILE A 121 -16.93 -1.65 6.97
CA ILE A 121 -16.78 -0.49 6.08
C ILE A 121 -16.99 0.72 6.97
N SER A 122 -16.06 1.66 6.96
CA SER A 122 -16.23 2.92 7.68
C SER A 122 -17.27 3.79 6.96
N ASP A 123 -17.99 4.57 7.75
CA ASP A 123 -18.90 5.60 7.24
C ASP A 123 -18.38 6.97 7.74
N PRO A 124 -17.39 7.55 7.04
CA PRO A 124 -16.82 8.81 7.45
C PRO A 124 -17.82 9.96 7.20
N LYS A 125 -17.90 10.89 8.13
CA LYS A 125 -18.66 12.14 7.96
C LYS A 125 -17.95 13.12 6.99
N GLY A 126 -17.49 12.62 5.88
CA GLY A 126 -16.67 13.31 4.87
C GLY A 126 -15.40 12.51 4.60
N GLY A 127 -15.02 12.41 3.34
CA GLY A 127 -13.89 11.61 2.90
C GLY A 127 -14.28 10.23 2.38
N ASP A 128 -13.31 9.55 1.79
CA ASP A 128 -13.53 8.25 1.17
C ASP A 128 -13.53 7.13 2.22
N PRO A 129 -14.50 6.20 2.16
CA PRO A 129 -14.55 5.07 3.06
C PRO A 129 -13.31 4.18 2.94
N ILE A 130 -12.90 3.61 4.07
CA ILE A 130 -12.00 2.48 4.15
C ILE A 130 -12.79 1.22 4.48
N ALA A 131 -12.32 0.08 4.00
CA ALA A 131 -12.93 -1.20 4.30
C ALA A 131 -11.90 -2.24 4.70
N ILE A 132 -12.30 -3.13 5.60
CA ILE A 132 -11.53 -4.32 5.94
C ILE A 132 -12.39 -5.56 5.71
N PHE A 133 -11.81 -6.56 5.08
CA PHE A 133 -12.35 -7.90 4.94
C PHE A 133 -11.40 -8.88 5.59
N SER A 134 -11.91 -9.80 6.39
CA SER A 134 -11.08 -10.70 7.17
C SER A 134 -11.68 -12.11 7.23
N ARG A 135 -10.81 -13.11 7.22
CA ARG A 135 -11.20 -14.50 7.57
C ARG A 135 -11.37 -14.67 9.07
N PHE A 136 -10.85 -13.74 9.87
CA PHE A 136 -10.86 -13.78 11.32
C PHE A 136 -11.93 -12.84 11.89
N PRO A 137 -12.53 -13.17 13.05
CA PRO A 137 -13.50 -12.31 13.70
C PRO A 137 -12.94 -10.90 13.98
N ILE A 138 -13.71 -9.88 13.60
CA ILE A 138 -13.41 -8.49 13.95
C ILE A 138 -14.17 -8.20 15.24
N ILE A 139 -13.47 -8.23 16.38
CA ILE A 139 -14.07 -8.16 17.71
C ILE A 139 -14.27 -6.71 18.19
N ARG A 140 -13.52 -5.76 17.65
CA ARG A 140 -13.62 -4.33 17.97
C ARG A 140 -13.16 -3.46 16.81
N THR A 141 -13.74 -2.28 16.70
CA THR A 141 -13.35 -1.24 15.74
C THR A 141 -13.26 0.09 16.46
N ASP A 142 -12.12 0.76 16.36
CA ASP A 142 -11.89 2.08 16.91
C ASP A 142 -11.65 3.05 15.75
N THR A 143 -12.57 4.02 15.56
CA THR A 143 -12.38 5.09 14.59
C THR A 143 -11.40 6.10 15.15
N ILE A 144 -10.38 6.46 14.36
CA ILE A 144 -9.40 7.46 14.75
C ILE A 144 -9.89 8.81 14.22
N HIS A 145 -10.23 9.71 15.13
CA HIS A 145 -10.75 11.05 14.81
C HIS A 145 -9.60 12.07 14.74
N TYR A 146 -9.55 12.80 13.65
CA TYR A 146 -8.67 13.97 13.46
C TYR A 146 -9.33 14.94 12.49
N GLU A 147 -8.88 16.19 12.51
CA GLU A 147 -9.40 17.19 11.58
C GLU A 147 -8.87 16.94 10.17
N SER A 148 -9.70 16.41 9.31
CA SER A 148 -9.42 16.22 7.89
C SER A 148 -10.70 16.21 7.08
N ARG A 149 -10.59 16.60 5.81
CA ARG A 149 -11.71 16.59 4.86
C ARG A 149 -11.80 15.28 4.06
N ALA A 150 -10.69 14.58 3.91
CA ALA A 150 -10.58 13.41 3.02
C ALA A 150 -10.00 12.17 3.71
N ASN A 151 -9.30 12.36 4.84
CA ASN A 151 -8.64 11.27 5.53
C ASN A 151 -9.61 10.45 6.36
N ASN A 152 -9.36 9.16 6.42
CA ASN A 152 -10.08 8.24 7.27
C ASN A 152 -9.12 7.20 7.83
N SER A 153 -9.22 6.92 9.12
CA SER A 153 -8.41 5.90 9.77
C SER A 153 -9.21 5.15 10.81
N ALA A 154 -8.99 3.84 10.87
CA ALA A 154 -9.59 2.99 11.89
C ALA A 154 -8.65 1.87 12.29
N ALA A 155 -8.69 1.50 13.57
CA ALA A 155 -8.04 0.34 14.13
C ALA A 155 -9.05 -0.80 14.29
N TYR A 156 -8.76 -1.94 13.71
CA TYR A 156 -9.57 -3.14 13.76
C TYR A 156 -8.87 -4.21 14.60
N HIS A 157 -9.54 -4.70 15.62
CA HIS A 157 -9.04 -5.75 16.49
C HIS A 157 -9.57 -7.10 15.98
N LEU A 158 -8.69 -7.98 15.56
CA LEU A 158 -9.02 -9.27 15.00
C LEU A 158 -8.56 -10.38 15.94
N LEU A 159 -9.43 -11.37 16.15
CA LEU A 159 -9.08 -12.56 16.89
C LEU A 159 -8.41 -13.56 15.95
N THR A 160 -7.11 -13.82 16.13
CA THR A 160 -6.36 -14.77 15.31
C THR A 160 -6.63 -16.23 15.69
N PRO A 161 -6.29 -17.20 14.83
CA PRO A 161 -6.52 -18.63 15.15
C PRO A 161 -5.78 -19.11 16.40
N GLY A 162 -4.73 -18.43 16.82
CA GLY A 162 -4.00 -18.70 18.07
C GLY A 162 -4.70 -18.23 19.34
N GLY A 163 -5.82 -17.51 19.21
CA GLY A 163 -6.53 -16.90 20.34
C GLY A 163 -5.99 -15.52 20.73
N ASP A 164 -4.96 -15.05 20.06
CA ASP A 164 -4.38 -13.71 20.26
C ASP A 164 -5.16 -12.65 19.50
N THR A 165 -5.09 -11.41 19.96
CA THR A 165 -5.67 -10.26 19.27
C THR A 165 -4.59 -9.54 18.46
N THR A 166 -4.83 -9.41 17.15
CA THR A 166 -4.01 -8.59 16.27
C THR A 166 -4.75 -7.31 15.93
N ILE A 167 -4.05 -6.17 15.97
CA ILE A 167 -4.59 -4.87 15.61
C ILE A 167 -4.13 -4.51 14.20
N VAL A 168 -5.08 -4.26 13.31
CA VAL A 168 -4.83 -3.77 11.95
C VAL A 168 -5.32 -2.34 11.85
N VAL A 169 -4.40 -1.41 11.61
CA VAL A 169 -4.74 -0.01 11.40
C VAL A 169 -4.78 0.27 9.90
N VAL A 170 -5.96 0.66 9.41
CA VAL A 170 -6.15 1.05 8.02
C VAL A 170 -6.20 2.57 7.96
N ASN A 171 -5.35 3.15 7.12
CA ASN A 171 -5.27 4.59 6.93
C ASN A 171 -5.49 4.96 5.47
N HIS A 172 -6.24 6.03 5.24
CA HIS A 172 -6.27 6.76 3.99
C HIS A 172 -5.75 8.18 4.27
N PHE A 173 -4.59 8.52 3.70
CA PHE A 173 -3.95 9.80 3.93
C PHE A 173 -4.38 10.83 2.90
N GLU A 174 -4.35 12.09 3.30
CA GLU A 174 -4.68 13.22 2.44
C GLU A 174 -3.71 13.30 1.24
N SER A 175 -4.28 13.51 0.08
CA SER A 175 -3.52 13.79 -1.13
C SER A 175 -2.62 15.02 -0.89
N THR A 176 -1.39 14.97 -1.39
CA THR A 176 -0.44 16.10 -1.28
C THR A 176 -0.90 17.35 -2.01
N GLY A 177 -2.08 17.32 -2.65
CA GLY A 177 -2.66 18.46 -3.35
C GLY A 177 -1.85 18.91 -4.59
N LEU A 178 -0.88 18.13 -5.02
CA LEU A 178 -0.17 18.31 -6.29
C LEU A 178 -1.08 17.89 -7.46
N SER A 179 -2.32 18.41 -7.47
CA SER A 179 -3.17 18.31 -8.65
C SER A 179 -2.64 19.26 -9.71
N LYS A 180 -2.57 18.74 -10.90
CA LYS A 180 -2.16 19.40 -12.15
C LYS A 180 -2.83 20.74 -12.36
#